data_59f728ac6ae668277eb90bb7e460da65
#
_entry.id   59f728ac6ae668277eb90bb7e460da65
#
_cell.length_a   1.000
_cell.length_b   1.000
_cell.length_c   1.000
_cell.angle_alpha   90.00
_cell.angle_beta   90.00
_cell.angle_gamma   90.00
#
_symmetry.space_group_name_H-M   'P 1'
#
loop_
_entity.id
_entity.type
_entity.pdbx_description
1 polymer ?
#
loop_
_entity_poly.entity_id
_entity_poly.type
_entity_poly.pdbx_seq_one_letter_code
_entity_poly.pdbx_strand_id
1 'polypeptide(L)'
;ICFFLIYEYIMKRLLLLTWIFVCMAGISFATPRHSELFEFPTDTIQHKDSTVRKRSFFNKFLDYFNDANKNKKHKKFDFSIIGGPQYSTDTKLGLGLVAAGLYRSDKNDTILPPSNVSLFGDVSTVGFYLLGIRGTHIFPQDKYRLDYTLYFYSFPSKFWGMGYDMGNVDANETDMDRWQAQIKASFLFKLTDNLYLGPMVAYDYVHGKNLERPELLEGMDLTTTNYGAGFSLVYDSRDVLTNPHKGYYLNISQCFRPKFMGNDYAFSTTDLRTSYYHPVWKGGLLAGEFRGMFNFGNPSWSMMALLGNSYSMRGYYEGRYRDKHKMEGQIELRQHIWKRNGIVAWIGAGTVFNKFSALRVNRVLPNYGIGYRWEFKKNVNVRLDYGFGKNGQSGFLFNINEAF
;
A
#
# COMPACT_ATOMS: atom_id res chain seq x y z
N ILE A 1 -5.01 19.39 -33.99
CA ILE A 1 -6.46 19.08 -34.05
C ILE A 1 -6.71 17.63 -33.55
N CYS A 2 -5.93 16.63 -34.00
CA CYS A 2 -6.10 15.23 -33.58
C CYS A 2 -5.86 15.01 -32.08
N PHE A 3 -4.88 15.68 -31.49
CA PHE A 3 -4.55 15.58 -30.05
C PHE A 3 -5.66 16.16 -29.15
N PHE A 4 -6.35 17.21 -29.62
CA PHE A 4 -7.46 17.83 -28.88
C PHE A 4 -8.70 16.92 -28.88
N LEU A 5 -8.97 16.22 -29.95
CA LEU A 5 -10.10 15.28 -30.07
C LEU A 5 -9.89 14.00 -29.22
N ILE A 6 -8.68 13.53 -29.12
CA ILE A 6 -8.32 12.36 -28.26
C ILE A 6 -8.43 12.76 -26.78
N TYR A 7 -7.98 13.96 -26.40
CA TYR A 7 -8.09 14.46 -25.04
C TYR A 7 -9.57 14.64 -24.64
N GLU A 8 -10.40 15.21 -25.51
CA GLU A 8 -11.84 15.36 -25.26
C GLU A 8 -12.58 14.03 -25.15
N TYR A 9 -12.19 13.05 -25.96
CA TYR A 9 -12.75 11.69 -25.93
C TYR A 9 -12.40 10.94 -24.65
N ILE A 10 -11.16 11.04 -24.18
CA ILE A 10 -10.71 10.44 -22.91
C ILE A 10 -11.36 11.12 -21.72
N MET A 11 -11.44 12.46 -21.72
CA MET A 11 -12.10 13.21 -20.65
C MET A 11 -13.60 12.90 -20.57
N LYS A 12 -14.30 12.77 -21.70
CA LYS A 12 -15.72 12.39 -21.72
C LYS A 12 -15.95 10.97 -21.18
N ARG A 13 -15.05 10.02 -21.45
CA ARG A 13 -15.14 8.66 -20.87
C ARG A 13 -14.80 8.63 -19.38
N LEU A 14 -13.83 9.43 -18.93
CA LEU A 14 -13.53 9.56 -17.49
C LEU A 14 -14.71 10.19 -16.73
N LEU A 15 -15.33 11.23 -17.29
CA LEU A 15 -16.53 11.86 -16.74
C LEU A 15 -17.72 10.90 -16.73
N LEU A 16 -17.87 10.06 -17.76
CA LEU A 16 -18.92 9.05 -17.80
C LEU A 16 -18.72 7.98 -16.74
N LEU A 17 -17.49 7.52 -16.52
CA LEU A 17 -17.15 6.55 -15.46
C LEU A 17 -17.34 7.14 -14.06
N THR A 18 -16.96 8.40 -13.84
CA THR A 18 -17.25 9.11 -12.58
C THR A 18 -18.74 9.34 -12.39
N TRP A 19 -19.48 9.65 -13.46
CA TRP A 19 -20.93 9.82 -13.41
C TRP A 19 -21.66 8.51 -13.11
N ILE A 20 -21.24 7.39 -13.72
CA ILE A 20 -21.76 6.05 -13.41
C ILE A 20 -21.50 5.69 -11.94
N PHE A 21 -20.32 6.05 -11.40
CA PHE A 21 -19.98 5.81 -10.01
C PHE A 21 -20.77 6.68 -9.03
N VAL A 22 -21.02 7.94 -9.39
CA VAL A 22 -21.89 8.87 -8.62
C VAL A 22 -23.35 8.42 -8.69
N CYS A 23 -23.84 7.94 -9.83
CA CYS A 23 -25.18 7.37 -9.96
C CYS A 23 -25.35 6.08 -9.14
N MET A 24 -24.32 5.22 -9.09
CA MET A 24 -24.36 4.01 -8.23
C MET A 24 -24.33 4.37 -6.73
N ALA A 25 -23.69 5.48 -6.34
CA ALA A 25 -23.75 5.99 -4.97
C ALA A 25 -25.08 6.71 -4.66
N GLY A 26 -25.78 7.22 -5.66
CA GLY A 26 -27.06 7.96 -5.53
C GLY A 26 -28.32 7.10 -5.39
N ILE A 27 -28.25 5.80 -5.65
CA ILE A 27 -29.43 4.90 -5.57
C ILE A 27 -29.82 4.50 -4.12
N SER A 28 -29.18 5.08 -3.11
CA SER A 28 -29.50 4.86 -1.70
C SER A 28 -30.40 5.94 -1.07
N PHE A 29 -31.10 6.74 -1.84
CA PHE A 29 -32.07 7.71 -1.33
C PHE A 29 -33.51 7.21 -1.47
N ALA A 30 -33.91 6.30 -0.61
CA ALA A 30 -35.30 6.11 -0.26
C ALA A 30 -35.41 6.28 1.25
N THR A 31 -35.90 7.45 1.69
CA THR A 31 -36.32 7.74 3.04
C THR A 31 -37.65 7.05 3.32
N PRO A 32 -37.81 6.29 4.39
CA PRO A 32 -39.14 6.00 4.90
C PRO A 32 -39.59 7.16 5.81
N ARG A 33 -40.72 7.75 5.48
CA ARG A 33 -41.49 8.65 6.32
C ARG A 33 -41.98 7.93 7.58
N HIS A 34 -41.88 8.63 8.71
CA HIS A 34 -42.63 8.31 9.94
C HIS A 34 -44.15 8.28 9.69
N SER A 35 -44.82 7.23 10.20
CA SER A 35 -46.17 7.32 10.79
C SER A 35 -46.41 6.12 11.68
N GLU A 36 -46.52 6.41 12.96
CA GLU A 36 -47.42 5.98 14.01
C GLU A 36 -47.82 4.49 14.14
N LEU A 37 -47.51 4.01 15.32
CA LEU A 37 -48.21 3.08 16.23
C LEU A 37 -49.56 2.51 15.78
N PHE A 38 -49.67 1.19 15.71
CA PHE A 38 -50.78 0.42 16.27
C PHE A 38 -50.35 -1.01 16.52
N GLU A 39 -50.67 -1.50 17.73
CA GLU A 39 -50.47 -2.88 18.20
C GLU A 39 -51.61 -3.81 17.85
N PHE A 40 -51.23 -5.13 17.76
CA PHE A 40 -52.02 -6.39 17.99
C PHE A 40 -52.88 -6.98 16.85
N PRO A 41 -53.14 -8.32 16.88
CA PRO A 41 -52.47 -9.47 17.48
C PRO A 41 -52.09 -10.59 16.51
N THR A 42 -51.34 -11.57 17.04
CA THR A 42 -51.07 -12.93 16.54
C THR A 42 -52.24 -13.62 15.85
N ASP A 43 -51.96 -14.16 14.65
CA ASP A 43 -52.38 -15.52 14.32
C ASP A 43 -51.56 -16.14 13.19
N THR A 44 -51.27 -17.40 13.40
CA THR A 44 -50.45 -18.32 12.63
C THR A 44 -51.17 -18.73 11.35
N ILE A 45 -50.57 -18.43 10.17
CA ILE A 45 -50.82 -19.27 8.98
C ILE A 45 -49.50 -19.37 8.18
N GLN A 46 -48.99 -20.61 8.14
CA GLN A 46 -47.93 -21.00 7.22
C GLN A 46 -48.42 -20.95 5.79
N HIS A 47 -47.89 -20.08 4.97
CA HIS A 47 -47.92 -20.28 3.52
C HIS A 47 -46.47 -20.38 3.02
N LYS A 48 -46.15 -21.61 2.68
CA LYS A 48 -44.92 -22.02 2.00
C LYS A 48 -45.09 -21.69 0.52
N ASP A 49 -44.67 -20.48 0.14
CA ASP A 49 -44.53 -20.14 -1.29
C ASP A 49 -43.05 -20.06 -1.63
N SER A 50 -42.60 -21.14 -2.26
CA SER A 50 -41.24 -21.29 -2.79
C SER A 50 -41.15 -20.68 -4.19
N THR A 51 -41.11 -19.38 -4.29
CA THR A 51 -40.56 -18.71 -5.47
C THR A 51 -39.11 -18.29 -5.15
N VAL A 52 -38.18 -19.16 -5.50
CA VAL A 52 -36.76 -18.85 -5.49
C VAL A 52 -36.51 -17.78 -6.57
N ARG A 53 -36.74 -16.51 -6.22
CA ARG A 53 -36.20 -15.39 -7.01
C ARG A 53 -34.69 -15.57 -7.06
N LYS A 54 -34.13 -15.84 -8.22
CA LYS A 54 -32.66 -15.82 -8.45
C LYS A 54 -32.16 -14.48 -7.96
N ARG A 55 -31.53 -14.46 -6.77
CA ARG A 55 -30.89 -13.24 -6.22
C ARG A 55 -29.86 -12.77 -7.23
N SER A 56 -29.91 -11.50 -7.62
CA SER A 56 -28.93 -10.86 -8.49
C SER A 56 -27.54 -11.06 -7.93
N PHE A 57 -26.55 -11.25 -8.80
CA PHE A 57 -25.13 -11.31 -8.43
C PHE A 57 -24.73 -10.14 -7.53
N PHE A 58 -25.27 -8.95 -7.80
CA PHE A 58 -25.04 -7.73 -7.00
C PHE A 58 -25.58 -7.87 -5.57
N ASN A 59 -26.76 -8.46 -5.36
CA ASN A 59 -27.29 -8.68 -4.01
C ASN A 59 -26.47 -9.73 -3.25
N LYS A 60 -26.01 -10.80 -3.91
CA LYS A 60 -25.07 -11.77 -3.30
C LYS A 60 -23.75 -11.14 -2.91
N PHE A 61 -23.26 -10.23 -3.73
CA PHE A 61 -22.06 -9.44 -3.47
C PHE A 61 -22.24 -8.53 -2.25
N LEU A 62 -23.32 -7.76 -2.17
CA LEU A 62 -23.64 -6.94 -1.00
C LEU A 62 -23.86 -7.76 0.27
N ASP A 63 -24.55 -8.90 0.18
CA ASP A 63 -24.76 -9.80 1.30
C ASP A 63 -23.44 -10.38 1.83
N TYR A 64 -22.49 -10.73 0.96
CA TYR A 64 -21.15 -11.16 1.35
C TYR A 64 -20.44 -10.10 2.21
N PHE A 65 -20.51 -8.81 1.82
CA PHE A 65 -19.90 -7.72 2.59
C PHE A 65 -20.66 -7.40 3.89
N ASN A 66 -21.96 -7.53 3.91
CA ASN A 66 -22.76 -7.37 5.12
C ASN A 66 -22.48 -8.51 6.12
N ASP A 67 -22.33 -9.73 5.64
CA ASP A 67 -21.99 -10.89 6.46
C ASP A 67 -20.53 -10.87 6.96
N ALA A 68 -19.62 -10.27 6.20
CA ALA A 68 -18.24 -10.05 6.61
C ALA A 68 -18.10 -9.10 7.81
N ASN A 69 -19.10 -8.24 8.07
CA ASN A 69 -19.15 -7.34 9.22
C ASN A 69 -19.78 -7.96 10.49
N LYS A 70 -20.38 -9.16 10.38
CA LYS A 70 -20.91 -9.86 11.55
C LYS A 70 -19.77 -10.42 12.40
N ASN A 71 -19.73 -10.07 13.69
CA ASN A 71 -18.77 -10.64 14.65
C ASN A 71 -18.95 -12.16 14.72
N LYS A 72 -18.11 -12.90 14.03
CA LYS A 72 -18.03 -14.37 14.14
C LYS A 72 -17.18 -14.71 15.38
N LYS A 73 -17.83 -14.82 16.54
CA LYS A 73 -17.15 -15.26 17.77
C LYS A 73 -16.53 -16.65 17.55
N HIS A 74 -15.23 -16.78 17.85
CA HIS A 74 -14.47 -18.03 18.00
C HIS A 74 -14.19 -18.89 16.76
N LYS A 75 -13.77 -18.31 15.65
CA LYS A 75 -13.09 -19.11 14.62
C LYS A 75 -11.59 -19.20 14.92
N LYS A 76 -11.03 -20.43 14.82
CA LYS A 76 -9.56 -20.66 14.93
C LYS A 76 -8.78 -19.91 13.86
N PHE A 77 -9.41 -19.71 12.71
CA PHE A 77 -8.89 -19.02 11.53
C PHE A 77 -10.03 -18.19 10.92
N ASP A 78 -9.87 -16.89 10.91
CA ASP A 78 -10.80 -15.96 10.26
C ASP A 78 -10.18 -15.50 8.93
N PHE A 79 -10.79 -15.95 7.83
CA PHE A 79 -10.28 -15.72 6.49
C PHE A 79 -11.21 -14.76 5.73
N SER A 80 -10.61 -13.79 5.06
CA SER A 80 -11.31 -12.82 4.22
C SER A 80 -10.62 -12.69 2.89
N ILE A 81 -11.39 -12.76 1.80
CA ILE A 81 -10.89 -12.41 0.46
C ILE A 81 -11.39 -11.02 0.14
N ILE A 82 -10.46 -10.15 -0.22
CA ILE A 82 -10.75 -8.78 -0.62
C ILE A 82 -10.08 -8.58 -1.97
N GLY A 83 -10.81 -8.07 -2.93
CA GLY A 83 -10.25 -7.80 -4.25
C GLY A 83 -11.12 -6.86 -5.04
N GLY A 84 -10.53 -6.28 -6.05
CA GLY A 84 -11.21 -5.34 -6.91
C GLY A 84 -10.29 -4.72 -7.95
N PRO A 85 -10.88 -3.92 -8.84
CA PRO A 85 -10.09 -3.14 -9.76
C PRO A 85 -9.20 -2.16 -8.99
N GLN A 86 -8.04 -1.89 -9.54
CA GLN A 86 -7.11 -0.88 -9.05
C GLN A 86 -6.52 -0.10 -10.22
N TYR A 87 -6.02 1.07 -9.93
CA TYR A 87 -5.35 1.91 -10.89
C TYR A 87 -4.20 2.65 -10.23
N SER A 88 -3.06 2.70 -10.89
CA SER A 88 -1.97 3.61 -10.57
C SER A 88 -1.35 4.16 -11.85
N THR A 89 -0.59 5.23 -11.71
CA THR A 89 0.13 5.83 -12.85
C THR A 89 1.09 4.83 -13.48
N ASP A 90 1.69 3.98 -12.66
CA ASP A 90 2.72 3.03 -13.06
C ASP A 90 2.14 1.74 -13.66
N THR A 91 1.19 1.11 -12.96
CA THR A 91 0.62 -0.19 -13.35
C THR A 91 -0.65 -0.08 -14.20
N LYS A 92 -1.19 1.14 -14.40
CA LYS A 92 -2.46 1.38 -15.10
C LYS A 92 -3.64 0.63 -14.46
N LEU A 93 -4.60 0.20 -15.26
CA LEU A 93 -5.75 -0.56 -14.76
C LEU A 93 -5.34 -1.99 -14.46
N GLY A 94 -5.68 -2.46 -13.29
CA GLY A 94 -5.39 -3.81 -12.83
C GLY A 94 -6.52 -4.41 -12.00
N LEU A 95 -6.33 -5.68 -11.65
CA LEU A 95 -7.17 -6.41 -10.71
C LEU A 95 -6.27 -6.97 -9.61
N GLY A 96 -6.51 -6.51 -8.38
CA GLY A 96 -5.81 -6.99 -7.19
C GLY A 96 -6.70 -7.89 -6.34
N LEU A 97 -6.12 -8.94 -5.76
CA LEU A 97 -6.75 -9.85 -4.82
C LEU A 97 -5.87 -10.00 -3.59
N VAL A 98 -6.47 -9.94 -2.42
CA VAL A 98 -5.82 -10.22 -1.13
C VAL A 98 -6.67 -11.23 -0.37
N ALA A 99 -6.09 -12.38 -0.08
CA ALA A 99 -6.65 -13.37 0.81
C ALA A 99 -5.97 -13.21 2.18
N ALA A 100 -6.66 -12.60 3.14
CA ALA A 100 -6.13 -12.30 4.46
C ALA A 100 -6.73 -13.24 5.52
N GLY A 101 -5.89 -13.79 6.37
CA GLY A 101 -6.28 -14.65 7.48
C GLY A 101 -5.75 -14.10 8.81
N LEU A 102 -6.61 -14.12 9.82
CA LEU A 102 -6.23 -13.90 11.21
C LEU A 102 -6.33 -15.23 11.96
N TYR A 103 -5.31 -15.59 12.71
CA TYR A 103 -5.28 -16.82 13.50
C TYR A 103 -4.56 -16.62 14.84
N ARG A 104 -4.93 -17.41 15.81
CA ARG A 104 -4.26 -17.43 17.13
C ARG A 104 -3.42 -18.69 17.28
N SER A 105 -2.17 -18.53 17.68
CA SER A 105 -1.26 -19.65 17.97
C SER A 105 -1.70 -20.44 19.22
N ASP A 106 -2.27 -19.76 20.21
CA ASP A 106 -2.93 -20.36 21.37
C ASP A 106 -4.41 -19.94 21.45
N LYS A 107 -5.31 -20.93 21.55
CA LYS A 107 -6.75 -20.69 21.66
C LYS A 107 -7.17 -20.18 23.05
N ASN A 108 -6.40 -20.53 24.08
CA ASN A 108 -6.71 -20.22 25.46
C ASN A 108 -6.19 -18.84 25.86
N ASP A 109 -5.25 -18.29 25.10
CA ASP A 109 -4.73 -16.93 25.30
C ASP A 109 -5.67 -15.91 24.64
N THR A 110 -6.56 -15.33 25.45
CA THR A 110 -7.52 -14.31 25.01
C THR A 110 -6.91 -12.91 24.90
N ILE A 111 -5.73 -12.70 25.49
CA ILE A 111 -5.02 -11.41 25.52
C ILE A 111 -4.11 -11.29 24.30
N LEU A 112 -3.60 -12.40 23.79
CA LEU A 112 -2.69 -12.44 22.66
C LEU A 112 -3.35 -11.86 21.39
N PRO A 113 -2.74 -10.86 20.73
CA PRO A 113 -3.19 -10.39 19.43
C PRO A 113 -3.17 -11.55 18.41
N PRO A 114 -4.10 -11.58 17.46
CA PRO A 114 -4.06 -12.60 16.42
C PRO A 114 -2.85 -12.40 15.49
N SER A 115 -2.20 -13.48 15.17
CA SER A 115 -1.27 -13.57 14.04
C SER A 115 -2.01 -13.29 12.74
N ASN A 116 -1.32 -12.75 11.75
CA ASN A 116 -1.90 -12.47 10.44
C ASN A 116 -1.06 -13.09 9.32
N VAL A 117 -1.74 -13.46 8.25
CA VAL A 117 -1.14 -13.87 6.99
C VAL A 117 -1.98 -13.29 5.84
N SER A 118 -1.31 -12.78 4.83
CA SER A 118 -1.98 -12.27 3.62
C SER A 118 -1.28 -12.85 2.40
N LEU A 119 -2.03 -13.56 1.57
CA LEU A 119 -1.66 -13.89 0.21
C LEU A 119 -2.22 -12.80 -0.69
N PHE A 120 -1.39 -12.18 -1.52
CA PHE A 120 -1.81 -11.12 -2.42
C PHE A 120 -1.32 -11.39 -3.84
N GLY A 121 -2.17 -11.06 -4.78
CA GLY A 121 -1.90 -11.17 -6.20
C GLY A 121 -2.46 -9.99 -6.96
N ASP A 122 -1.81 -9.64 -8.06
CA ASP A 122 -2.13 -8.48 -8.87
C ASP A 122 -1.78 -8.73 -10.33
N VAL A 123 -2.65 -8.29 -11.22
CA VAL A 123 -2.41 -8.29 -12.67
C VAL A 123 -2.91 -6.99 -13.27
N SER A 124 -2.24 -6.49 -14.29
CA SER A 124 -2.64 -5.24 -14.94
C SER A 124 -2.61 -5.29 -16.47
N THR A 125 -3.25 -4.29 -17.07
CA THR A 125 -3.36 -4.13 -18.53
C THR A 125 -2.04 -3.86 -19.24
N VAL A 126 -1.01 -3.45 -18.50
CA VAL A 126 0.35 -3.22 -19.05
C VAL A 126 1.29 -4.40 -18.83
N GLY A 127 0.78 -5.57 -18.41
CA GLY A 127 1.60 -6.75 -18.20
C GLY A 127 2.33 -6.79 -16.84
N PHE A 128 1.94 -5.92 -15.89
CA PHE A 128 2.37 -6.07 -14.51
C PHE A 128 1.67 -7.27 -13.88
N TYR A 129 2.40 -8.09 -13.18
CA TYR A 129 1.85 -9.11 -12.29
C TYR A 129 2.68 -9.23 -11.02
N LEU A 130 2.00 -9.47 -9.93
CA LEU A 130 2.55 -9.60 -8.59
C LEU A 130 1.90 -10.79 -7.91
N LEU A 131 2.70 -11.61 -7.25
CA LEU A 131 2.24 -12.64 -6.32
C LEU A 131 3.10 -12.57 -5.08
N GLY A 132 2.47 -12.59 -3.91
CA GLY A 132 3.23 -12.53 -2.67
C GLY A 132 2.48 -13.03 -1.46
N ILE A 133 3.23 -13.30 -0.42
CA ILE A 133 2.75 -13.61 0.92
C ILE A 133 3.48 -12.74 1.92
N ARG A 134 2.74 -12.19 2.87
CA ARG A 134 3.29 -11.46 4.01
C ARG A 134 2.48 -11.73 5.27
N GLY A 135 3.12 -11.61 6.40
CA GLY A 135 2.43 -11.78 7.67
C GLY A 135 3.32 -11.54 8.87
N THR A 136 2.67 -11.58 10.03
CA THR A 136 3.28 -11.60 11.34
C THR A 136 2.76 -12.80 12.11
N HIS A 137 3.62 -13.75 12.43
CA HIS A 137 3.29 -14.82 13.34
C HIS A 137 3.68 -14.39 14.76
N ILE A 138 2.69 -14.36 15.65
CA ILE A 138 2.86 -13.98 17.05
C ILE A 138 2.87 -15.25 17.89
N PHE A 139 3.96 -15.48 18.59
CA PHE A 139 4.16 -16.63 19.48
C PHE A 139 3.41 -16.43 20.82
N PRO A 140 3.16 -17.51 21.59
CA PRO A 140 2.49 -17.43 22.88
C PRO A 140 3.10 -16.36 23.79
N GLN A 141 2.25 -15.67 24.57
CA GLN A 141 2.61 -14.57 25.48
C GLN A 141 3.20 -13.34 24.76
N ASP A 142 3.15 -13.29 23.43
CA ASP A 142 3.74 -12.22 22.60
C ASP A 142 5.25 -11.99 22.89
N LYS A 143 5.96 -13.05 23.30
CA LYS A 143 7.41 -12.97 23.58
C LYS A 143 8.23 -12.81 22.31
N TYR A 144 7.77 -13.43 21.22
CA TYR A 144 8.46 -13.43 19.93
C TYR A 144 7.47 -13.13 18.81
N ARG A 145 7.98 -12.53 17.75
CA ARG A 145 7.24 -12.33 16.49
C ARG A 145 8.12 -12.71 15.31
N LEU A 146 7.54 -13.36 14.31
CA LEU A 146 8.17 -13.60 13.03
C LEU A 146 7.44 -12.78 11.98
N ASP A 147 8.06 -11.70 11.52
CA ASP A 147 7.59 -10.91 10.39
C ASP A 147 8.23 -11.45 9.12
N TYR A 148 7.41 -11.68 8.09
CA TYR A 148 7.90 -12.20 6.83
C TYR A 148 7.17 -11.57 5.64
N THR A 149 7.94 -11.42 4.55
CA THR A 149 7.45 -10.97 3.25
C THR A 149 8.19 -11.73 2.17
N LEU A 150 7.44 -12.37 1.29
CA LEU A 150 7.92 -13.01 0.09
C LEU A 150 7.08 -12.49 -1.06
N TYR A 151 7.71 -12.04 -2.14
CA TYR A 151 6.96 -11.72 -3.35
C TYR A 151 7.80 -11.92 -4.60
N PHE A 152 7.07 -12.12 -5.66
CA PHE A 152 7.57 -12.15 -7.01
C PHE A 152 6.73 -11.20 -7.85
N TYR A 153 7.38 -10.35 -8.64
CA TYR A 153 6.66 -9.53 -9.61
C TYR A 153 7.42 -9.37 -10.93
N SER A 154 6.66 -9.13 -11.97
CA SER A 154 7.14 -8.68 -13.26
C SER A 154 6.51 -7.33 -13.58
N PHE A 155 7.33 -6.38 -13.93
CA PHE A 155 6.91 -5.02 -14.16
C PHE A 155 7.55 -4.43 -15.41
N PRO A 156 6.80 -4.24 -16.51
CA PRO A 156 7.20 -3.34 -17.58
C PRO A 156 7.33 -1.92 -16.99
N SER A 157 8.54 -1.50 -16.72
CA SER A 157 8.84 -0.28 -15.98
C SER A 157 9.61 0.71 -16.85
N LYS A 158 9.62 1.95 -16.41
CA LYS A 158 10.43 3.01 -17.01
C LYS A 158 11.66 3.27 -16.16
N PHE A 159 12.74 3.65 -16.81
CA PHE A 159 14.01 3.94 -16.18
C PHE A 159 14.57 5.27 -16.70
N TRP A 160 15.10 6.10 -15.83
CA TRP A 160 15.68 7.43 -16.17
C TRP A 160 17.16 7.54 -15.83
N GLY A 161 17.79 6.43 -15.43
CA GLY A 161 19.14 6.44 -14.86
C GLY A 161 19.13 6.70 -13.34
N MET A 162 20.30 7.00 -12.78
CA MET A 162 20.53 7.15 -11.35
C MET A 162 20.81 8.61 -10.98
N GLY A 163 20.25 9.05 -9.86
CA GLY A 163 20.37 10.41 -9.34
C GLY A 163 19.16 11.31 -9.65
N TYR A 164 19.07 12.38 -8.85
CA TYR A 164 18.00 13.37 -9.00
C TYR A 164 18.00 14.04 -10.39
N ASP A 165 19.16 14.42 -10.88
CA ASP A 165 19.29 15.17 -12.14
C ASP A 165 18.85 14.32 -13.34
N MET A 166 19.13 13.02 -13.32
CA MET A 166 18.70 12.08 -14.36
C MET A 166 17.16 11.96 -14.40
N GLY A 167 16.52 11.77 -13.25
CA GLY A 167 15.06 11.71 -13.16
C GLY A 167 14.33 13.02 -13.46
N ASN A 168 15.04 14.16 -13.39
CA ASN A 168 14.47 15.48 -13.67
C ASN A 168 14.39 15.82 -15.16
N VAL A 169 14.99 15.00 -16.03
CA VAL A 169 15.04 15.19 -17.49
C VAL A 169 14.16 14.14 -18.16
N ASP A 170 13.08 14.57 -18.81
CA ASP A 170 12.12 13.66 -19.48
C ASP A 170 12.77 12.86 -20.61
N ALA A 171 13.73 13.44 -21.33
CA ALA A 171 14.46 12.77 -22.42
C ALA A 171 15.31 11.56 -21.96
N ASN A 172 15.52 11.37 -20.66
CA ASN A 172 16.20 10.21 -20.10
C ASN A 172 15.26 9.01 -19.93
N GLU A 173 13.96 9.17 -20.14
CA GLU A 173 13.01 8.07 -20.05
C GLU A 173 13.33 6.98 -21.06
N THR A 174 13.42 5.74 -20.59
CA THR A 174 13.60 4.54 -21.40
C THR A 174 12.79 3.39 -20.79
N ASP A 175 12.30 2.50 -21.62
CA ASP A 175 11.57 1.32 -21.16
C ASP A 175 12.56 0.25 -20.68
N MET A 176 12.14 -0.50 -19.66
CA MET A 176 12.87 -1.62 -19.09
C MET A 176 11.89 -2.60 -18.44
N ASP A 177 11.89 -3.84 -18.87
CA ASP A 177 11.17 -4.89 -18.14
C ASP A 177 11.99 -5.33 -16.93
N ARG A 178 11.32 -5.47 -15.78
CA ARG A 178 11.96 -5.89 -14.53
C ARG A 178 11.23 -7.06 -13.90
N TRP A 179 11.97 -8.12 -13.62
CA TRP A 179 11.54 -9.23 -12.79
C TRP A 179 12.22 -9.11 -11.44
N GLN A 180 11.47 -9.31 -10.38
CA GLN A 180 12.03 -9.28 -9.04
C GLN A 180 11.41 -10.36 -8.16
N ALA A 181 12.28 -11.06 -7.41
CA ALA A 181 11.89 -11.91 -6.30
C ALA A 181 12.54 -11.37 -5.02
N GLN A 182 11.74 -11.23 -3.96
CA GLN A 182 12.23 -10.78 -2.67
C GLN A 182 11.75 -11.71 -1.56
N ILE A 183 12.67 -12.01 -0.64
CA ILE A 183 12.39 -12.67 0.63
C ILE A 183 12.98 -11.79 1.72
N LYS A 184 12.16 -11.42 2.71
CA LYS A 184 12.58 -10.70 3.90
C LYS A 184 11.91 -11.34 5.12
N ALA A 185 12.69 -11.66 6.14
CA ALA A 185 12.17 -12.20 7.38
C ALA A 185 12.89 -11.58 8.56
N SER A 186 12.15 -11.27 9.64
CA SER A 186 12.69 -10.75 10.90
C SER A 186 12.12 -11.55 12.06
N PHE A 187 12.99 -12.10 12.90
CA PHE A 187 12.59 -12.79 14.12
C PHE A 187 12.83 -11.85 15.31
N LEU A 188 11.74 -11.35 15.88
CA LEU A 188 11.73 -10.24 16.83
C LEU A 188 11.46 -10.75 18.25
N PHE A 189 12.26 -10.29 19.21
CA PHE A 189 12.13 -10.53 20.64
C PHE A 189 11.46 -9.31 21.28
N LYS A 190 10.45 -9.52 22.12
CA LYS A 190 9.83 -8.45 22.90
C LYS A 190 10.81 -7.94 23.96
N LEU A 191 11.14 -6.65 23.90
CA LEU A 191 11.99 -6.00 24.89
C LEU A 191 11.15 -5.36 26.01
N THR A 192 10.14 -4.60 25.60
CA THR A 192 9.14 -3.97 26.47
C THR A 192 7.78 -3.98 25.77
N ASP A 193 6.77 -3.39 26.39
CA ASP A 193 5.48 -3.26 25.72
C ASP A 193 5.64 -2.48 24.39
N ASN A 194 5.10 -3.06 23.33
CA ASN A 194 5.13 -2.54 21.96
C ASN A 194 6.53 -2.42 21.30
N LEU A 195 7.63 -2.77 21.99
CA LEU A 195 9.00 -2.67 21.47
C LEU A 195 9.61 -4.05 21.25
N TYR A 196 10.10 -4.26 20.04
CA TYR A 196 10.67 -5.53 19.58
C TYR A 196 11.99 -5.28 18.85
N LEU A 197 12.96 -6.15 19.05
CA LEU A 197 14.27 -6.15 18.38
C LEU A 197 14.66 -7.58 18.01
N GLY A 198 15.26 -7.76 16.86
CA GLY A 198 15.76 -9.08 16.50
C GLY A 198 16.47 -9.14 15.16
N PRO A 199 17.08 -10.31 14.84
CA PRO A 199 17.75 -10.52 13.57
C PRO A 199 16.80 -10.48 12.39
N MET A 200 17.34 -10.11 11.24
CA MET A 200 16.66 -10.16 9.96
C MET A 200 17.56 -10.76 8.88
N VAL A 201 16.91 -11.37 7.90
CA VAL A 201 17.54 -11.83 6.67
C VAL A 201 16.78 -11.29 5.47
N ALA A 202 17.49 -11.04 4.38
CA ALA A 202 16.92 -10.55 3.15
C ALA A 202 17.58 -11.23 1.94
N TYR A 203 16.78 -11.53 0.94
CA TYR A 203 17.21 -11.98 -0.37
C TYR A 203 16.45 -11.17 -1.43
N ASP A 204 17.18 -10.58 -2.36
CA ASP A 204 16.63 -9.83 -3.47
C ASP A 204 17.29 -10.31 -4.77
N TYR A 205 16.48 -10.84 -5.69
CA TYR A 205 16.87 -11.14 -7.06
C TYR A 205 16.15 -10.18 -7.99
N VAL A 206 16.90 -9.47 -8.83
CA VAL A 206 16.35 -8.56 -9.81
C VAL A 206 16.99 -8.85 -11.18
N HIS A 207 16.16 -9.02 -12.18
CA HIS A 207 16.56 -9.19 -13.58
C HIS A 207 15.89 -8.14 -14.44
N GLY A 208 16.70 -7.22 -14.98
CA GLY A 208 16.29 -6.25 -15.99
C GLY A 208 16.48 -6.85 -17.38
N LYS A 209 15.60 -6.54 -18.30
CA LYS A 209 15.71 -6.89 -19.72
C LYS A 209 15.09 -5.82 -20.59
N ASN A 210 15.37 -5.86 -21.89
CA ASN A 210 14.81 -4.94 -22.88
C ASN A 210 15.09 -3.45 -22.55
N LEU A 211 16.23 -3.17 -21.92
CA LEU A 211 16.67 -1.80 -21.68
C LEU A 211 17.21 -1.21 -22.97
N GLU A 212 16.53 -0.20 -23.50
CA GLU A 212 16.92 0.43 -24.77
C GLU A 212 18.18 1.30 -24.63
N ARG A 213 18.44 1.83 -23.40
CA ARG A 213 19.54 2.72 -23.12
C ARG A 213 20.45 2.19 -21.98
N PRO A 214 21.28 1.15 -22.28
CA PRO A 214 22.10 0.49 -21.27
C PRO A 214 23.17 1.41 -20.64
N GLU A 215 23.56 2.50 -21.31
CA GLU A 215 24.48 3.49 -20.75
C GLU A 215 23.97 4.13 -19.45
N LEU A 216 22.65 4.15 -19.24
CA LEU A 216 22.03 4.68 -18.01
C LEU A 216 22.28 3.81 -16.78
N LEU A 217 22.78 2.59 -16.96
CA LEU A 217 23.19 1.70 -15.85
C LEU A 217 24.64 1.99 -15.39
N GLU A 218 25.36 2.87 -16.06
CA GLU A 218 26.75 3.22 -15.70
C GLU A 218 27.66 1.97 -15.59
N GLY A 219 27.45 0.98 -16.45
CA GLY A 219 28.22 -0.27 -16.49
C GLY A 219 27.83 -1.32 -15.46
N MET A 220 26.71 -1.15 -14.74
CA MET A 220 26.20 -2.18 -13.85
C MET A 220 25.46 -3.27 -14.61
N ASP A 221 25.49 -4.50 -14.06
CA ASP A 221 24.80 -5.64 -14.62
C ASP A 221 23.28 -5.50 -14.53
N LEU A 222 22.55 -5.94 -15.59
CA LEU A 222 21.10 -5.99 -15.61
C LEU A 222 20.53 -6.97 -14.58
N THR A 223 21.25 -8.04 -14.27
CA THR A 223 20.87 -9.04 -13.27
C THR A 223 21.67 -8.83 -12.02
N THR A 224 20.99 -8.76 -10.88
CA THR A 224 21.64 -8.61 -9.58
C THR A 224 21.01 -9.55 -8.56
N THR A 225 21.87 -10.17 -7.76
CA THR A 225 21.46 -11.00 -6.63
C THR A 225 22.05 -10.43 -5.36
N ASN A 226 21.21 -10.24 -4.34
CA ASN A 226 21.63 -9.61 -3.10
C ASN A 226 21.19 -10.43 -1.90
N TYR A 227 22.17 -10.91 -1.12
CA TYR A 227 21.98 -11.61 0.14
C TYR A 227 22.29 -10.67 1.29
N GLY A 228 21.42 -10.60 2.28
CA GLY A 228 21.61 -9.69 3.40
C GLY A 228 21.22 -10.31 4.74
N ALA A 229 21.92 -9.87 5.77
CA ALA A 229 21.59 -10.14 7.15
C ALA A 229 21.77 -8.89 8.00
N GLY A 230 21.04 -8.81 9.10
CA GLY A 230 21.08 -7.63 9.95
C GLY A 230 20.10 -7.73 11.11
N PHE A 231 19.53 -6.59 11.49
CA PHE A 231 18.57 -6.53 12.59
C PHE A 231 17.47 -5.53 12.32
N SER A 232 16.34 -5.73 13.00
CA SER A 232 15.15 -4.86 12.90
C SER A 232 14.66 -4.50 14.29
N LEU A 233 14.38 -3.21 14.51
CA LEU A 233 13.76 -2.64 15.69
C LEU A 233 12.37 -2.16 15.30
N VAL A 234 11.33 -2.62 16.02
CA VAL A 234 9.94 -2.25 15.77
C VAL A 234 9.30 -1.77 17.05
N TYR A 235 8.70 -0.58 17.02
CA TYR A 235 7.79 -0.09 18.04
C TYR A 235 6.42 0.15 17.41
N ASP A 236 5.36 -0.45 17.97
CA ASP A 236 4.02 -0.33 17.43
C ASP A 236 2.96 -0.21 18.53
N SER A 237 2.48 1.00 18.75
CA SER A 237 1.42 1.34 19.69
C SER A 237 0.11 1.75 19.01
N ARG A 238 -0.04 1.46 17.72
CA ARG A 238 -1.26 1.77 16.97
C ARG A 238 -2.45 0.97 17.50
N ASP A 239 -3.61 1.61 17.53
CA ASP A 239 -4.87 0.98 17.96
C ASP A 239 -5.41 -0.01 16.92
N VAL A 240 -5.20 0.26 15.62
CA VAL A 240 -5.62 -0.58 14.49
C VAL A 240 -4.52 -0.57 13.43
N LEU A 241 -4.17 -1.74 12.90
CA LEU A 241 -3.09 -1.86 11.92
C LEU A 241 -3.45 -1.34 10.53
N THR A 242 -4.71 -1.52 10.10
CA THR A 242 -5.17 -1.24 8.73
C THR A 242 -5.71 0.18 8.54
N ASN A 243 -6.21 0.79 9.62
CA ASN A 243 -6.73 2.15 9.64
C ASN A 243 -6.51 2.75 11.03
N PRO A 244 -5.27 3.14 11.38
CA PRO A 244 -4.94 3.68 12.68
C PRO A 244 -5.62 5.02 12.95
N HIS A 245 -6.15 5.18 14.18
CA HIS A 245 -6.74 6.44 14.65
C HIS A 245 -5.89 7.12 15.70
N LYS A 246 -5.04 6.35 16.40
CA LYS A 246 -4.09 6.87 17.39
C LYS A 246 -2.90 5.95 17.52
N GLY A 247 -1.80 6.51 18.03
CA GLY A 247 -0.60 5.75 18.35
C GLY A 247 0.57 6.12 17.45
N TYR A 248 1.64 5.39 17.66
CA TYR A 248 2.93 5.62 17.04
C TYR A 248 3.46 4.31 16.46
N TYR A 249 4.04 4.36 15.29
CA TYR A 249 4.75 3.26 14.65
C TYR A 249 6.16 3.69 14.30
N LEU A 250 7.13 2.85 14.63
CA LEU A 250 8.53 3.00 14.23
C LEU A 250 9.06 1.65 13.78
N ASN A 251 9.69 1.62 12.63
CA ASN A 251 10.48 0.48 12.17
C ASN A 251 11.84 1.02 11.69
N ILE A 252 12.91 0.46 12.25
CA ILE A 252 14.28 0.70 11.81
C ILE A 252 14.89 -0.66 11.50
N SER A 253 15.35 -0.86 10.29
CA SER A 253 16.09 -2.06 9.94
C SER A 253 17.45 -1.70 9.35
N GLN A 254 18.48 -2.43 9.78
CA GLN A 254 19.83 -2.35 9.26
C GLN A 254 20.19 -3.68 8.61
N CYS A 255 20.45 -3.69 7.32
CA CYS A 255 20.77 -4.88 6.56
C CYS A 255 22.14 -4.73 5.91
N PHE A 256 23.04 -5.64 6.19
CA PHE A 256 24.39 -5.70 5.65
C PHE A 256 24.45 -6.70 4.49
N ARG A 257 25.07 -6.30 3.39
CA ARG A 257 25.24 -7.10 2.17
C ARG A 257 26.70 -7.12 1.76
N PRO A 258 27.58 -7.82 2.52
CA PRO A 258 29.01 -7.90 2.20
C PRO A 258 29.27 -8.86 1.02
N LYS A 259 30.42 -8.70 0.37
CA LYS A 259 30.83 -9.56 -0.77
C LYS A 259 30.95 -11.04 -0.41
N PHE A 260 31.39 -11.37 0.81
CA PHE A 260 31.58 -12.77 1.24
C PHE A 260 30.27 -13.58 1.30
N MET A 261 29.09 -12.90 1.30
CA MET A 261 27.78 -13.56 1.20
C MET A 261 27.38 -13.89 -0.23
N GLY A 262 28.23 -13.61 -1.24
CA GLY A 262 27.95 -13.87 -2.65
C GLY A 262 27.39 -12.63 -3.39
N ASN A 263 27.53 -11.45 -2.82
CA ASN A 263 27.08 -10.21 -3.45
C ASN A 263 28.16 -9.64 -4.40
N ASP A 264 27.74 -9.23 -5.59
CA ASP A 264 28.62 -8.50 -6.53
C ASP A 264 28.98 -7.12 -6.00
N TYR A 265 28.02 -6.49 -5.30
CA TYR A 265 28.13 -5.15 -4.74
C TYR A 265 28.08 -5.20 -3.21
N ALA A 266 29.09 -4.60 -2.55
CA ALA A 266 29.11 -4.53 -1.08
C ALA A 266 28.47 -3.20 -0.62
N PHE A 267 27.43 -3.32 0.20
CA PHE A 267 26.74 -2.16 0.78
C PHE A 267 25.95 -2.55 2.04
N SER A 268 25.44 -1.55 2.73
CA SER A 268 24.45 -1.78 3.79
C SER A 268 23.29 -0.81 3.63
N THR A 269 22.11 -1.24 4.01
CA THR A 269 20.88 -0.45 3.93
C THR A 269 20.33 -0.20 5.33
N THR A 270 20.14 1.08 5.68
CA THR A 270 19.29 1.48 6.81
C THR A 270 17.93 1.89 6.24
N ASP A 271 16.88 1.19 6.64
CA ASP A 271 15.49 1.52 6.29
C ASP A 271 14.78 2.02 7.54
N LEU A 272 14.22 3.22 7.48
CA LEU A 272 13.50 3.89 8.55
C LEU A 272 12.09 4.21 8.09
N ARG A 273 11.10 3.80 8.87
CA ARG A 273 9.72 4.24 8.72
C ARG A 273 9.16 4.62 10.08
N THR A 274 8.58 5.80 10.17
CA THR A 274 7.87 6.23 11.38
C THR A 274 6.56 6.90 11.00
N SER A 275 5.51 6.62 11.78
CA SER A 275 4.18 7.19 11.55
C SER A 275 3.54 7.54 12.90
N TYR A 276 2.82 8.65 12.94
CA TYR A 276 2.10 9.13 14.10
C TYR A 276 0.66 9.48 13.75
N TYR A 277 -0.28 9.10 14.62
CA TYR A 277 -1.71 9.28 14.42
C TYR A 277 -2.33 9.94 15.63
N HIS A 278 -3.04 11.06 15.40
CA HIS A 278 -3.64 11.83 16.48
C HIS A 278 -5.03 12.35 16.08
N PRO A 279 -6.10 11.98 16.82
CA PRO A 279 -7.41 12.60 16.65
C PRO A 279 -7.35 14.07 17.01
N VAL A 280 -7.80 14.97 16.12
CA VAL A 280 -7.73 16.42 16.36
C VAL A 280 -9.09 17.04 16.70
N TRP A 281 -10.17 16.48 16.13
CA TRP A 281 -11.55 16.84 16.44
C TRP A 281 -12.49 15.68 16.07
N LYS A 282 -13.79 15.86 16.26
CA LYS A 282 -14.79 14.82 15.96
C LYS A 282 -14.76 14.42 14.47
N GLY A 283 -14.34 13.19 14.21
CA GLY A 283 -14.20 12.64 12.85
C GLY A 283 -12.94 13.11 12.12
N GLY A 284 -12.11 13.97 12.74
CA GLY A 284 -10.85 14.47 12.16
C GLY A 284 -9.64 13.76 12.77
N LEU A 285 -8.74 13.28 11.93
CA LEU A 285 -7.48 12.63 12.28
C LEU A 285 -6.32 13.28 11.52
N LEU A 286 -5.28 13.66 12.24
CA LEU A 286 -4.00 14.07 11.67
C LEU A 286 -3.05 12.87 11.73
N ALA A 287 -2.53 12.49 10.56
CA ALA A 287 -1.54 11.42 10.41
C ALA A 287 -0.27 11.99 9.79
N GLY A 288 0.88 11.63 10.35
CA GLY A 288 2.20 12.00 9.83
C GLY A 288 3.02 10.77 9.56
N GLU A 289 3.79 10.76 8.49
CA GLU A 289 4.73 9.70 8.16
C GLU A 289 6.05 10.28 7.68
N PHE A 290 7.14 9.67 8.10
CA PHE A 290 8.47 9.87 7.54
C PHE A 290 9.06 8.52 7.16
N ARG A 291 9.70 8.48 5.99
CA ARG A 291 10.46 7.33 5.49
C ARG A 291 11.85 7.75 5.06
N GLY A 292 12.83 6.97 5.39
CA GLY A 292 14.20 7.12 4.92
C GLY A 292 14.76 5.77 4.49
N MET A 293 15.47 5.74 3.38
CA MET A 293 16.26 4.58 2.96
C MET A 293 17.66 5.08 2.63
N PHE A 294 18.66 4.52 3.31
CA PHE A 294 20.05 4.98 3.23
C PHE A 294 20.94 3.79 2.90
N ASN A 295 21.52 3.80 1.71
CA ASN A 295 22.45 2.78 1.26
C ASN A 295 23.89 3.31 1.39
N PHE A 296 24.69 2.68 2.21
CA PHE A 296 26.10 3.00 2.42
C PHE A 296 26.97 1.99 1.67
N GLY A 297 27.94 2.48 0.91
CA GLY A 297 28.77 1.67 0.01
C GLY A 297 28.32 1.80 -1.45
N ASN A 298 28.37 0.71 -2.20
CA ASN A 298 28.07 0.68 -3.62
C ASN A 298 26.88 -0.23 -3.92
N PRO A 299 25.63 0.22 -3.70
CA PRO A 299 24.46 -0.56 -4.07
C PRO A 299 24.35 -0.69 -5.60
N SER A 300 23.81 -1.82 -6.07
CA SER A 300 23.41 -1.97 -7.46
C SER A 300 22.27 -1.01 -7.82
N TRP A 301 22.06 -0.76 -9.11
CA TRP A 301 20.94 0.06 -9.59
C TRP A 301 19.58 -0.41 -9.07
N SER A 302 19.43 -1.73 -8.90
CA SER A 302 18.20 -2.37 -8.45
C SER A 302 17.90 -2.17 -6.96
N MET A 303 18.96 -1.90 -6.16
CA MET A 303 18.86 -1.70 -4.71
C MET A 303 18.90 -0.23 -4.31
N MET A 304 18.92 0.68 -5.27
CA MET A 304 18.81 2.12 -4.99
C MET A 304 17.45 2.47 -4.39
N ALA A 305 17.43 3.53 -3.60
CA ALA A 305 16.22 4.04 -2.99
C ALA A 305 15.32 4.70 -4.04
N LEU A 306 14.10 4.18 -4.23
CA LEU A 306 13.12 4.65 -5.21
C LEU A 306 12.15 5.61 -4.54
N LEU A 307 11.89 6.75 -5.17
CA LEU A 307 10.90 7.73 -4.74
C LEU A 307 9.63 7.59 -5.58
N GLY A 308 8.46 7.79 -4.94
CA GLY A 308 7.16 7.69 -5.57
C GLY A 308 6.56 6.27 -5.50
N ASN A 309 5.35 6.15 -5.03
CA ASN A 309 4.54 4.93 -5.08
C ASN A 309 3.08 5.24 -4.66
N SER A 310 2.27 4.21 -4.51
CA SER A 310 0.87 4.36 -4.08
C SER A 310 0.69 4.77 -2.62
N TYR A 311 1.73 4.83 -1.80
CA TYR A 311 1.67 5.10 -0.36
C TYR A 311 2.30 6.43 0.03
N SER A 312 3.43 6.78 -0.58
CA SER A 312 4.15 8.02 -0.34
C SER A 312 4.58 8.68 -1.64
N MET A 313 4.72 10.00 -1.66
CA MET A 313 5.01 10.77 -2.87
C MET A 313 4.05 10.41 -4.01
N ARG A 314 2.77 10.32 -3.66
CA ARG A 314 1.67 9.90 -4.56
C ARG A 314 1.54 10.86 -5.74
N GLY A 315 1.54 10.33 -6.97
CA GLY A 315 1.52 11.10 -8.21
C GLY A 315 2.87 11.12 -8.95
N TYR A 316 3.96 10.76 -8.27
CA TYR A 316 5.23 10.48 -8.94
C TYR A 316 5.28 9.04 -9.43
N TYR A 317 5.89 8.82 -10.61
CA TYR A 317 6.20 7.48 -11.11
C TYR A 317 7.27 6.84 -10.21
N GLU A 318 7.02 5.60 -9.75
CA GLU A 318 7.95 4.90 -8.85
C GLU A 318 9.31 4.67 -9.51
N GLY A 319 10.36 5.21 -8.87
CA GLY A 319 11.73 5.06 -9.34
C GLY A 319 12.13 5.96 -10.49
N ARG A 320 11.28 6.93 -10.90
CA ARG A 320 11.72 8.03 -11.75
C ARG A 320 12.90 8.77 -11.10
N TYR A 321 12.75 9.06 -9.81
CA TYR A 321 13.85 9.58 -8.98
C TYR A 321 14.38 8.44 -8.12
N ARG A 322 15.64 8.08 -8.32
CA ARG A 322 16.33 7.04 -7.55
C ARG A 322 17.77 7.42 -7.31
N ASP A 323 18.28 7.08 -6.13
CA ASP A 323 19.68 7.32 -5.78
C ASP A 323 20.08 6.40 -4.60
N LYS A 324 21.29 6.52 -4.09
CA LYS A 324 21.74 5.75 -2.91
C LYS A 324 20.84 5.99 -1.69
N HIS A 325 20.40 7.21 -1.49
CA HIS A 325 19.62 7.60 -0.33
C HIS A 325 18.32 8.27 -0.77
N LYS A 326 17.26 8.09 0.03
CA LYS A 326 16.05 8.90 -0.05
C LYS A 326 15.56 9.31 1.32
N MET A 327 14.88 10.43 1.36
CA MET A 327 14.08 10.91 2.49
C MET A 327 12.75 11.42 1.96
N GLU A 328 11.66 11.05 2.61
CA GLU A 328 10.33 11.50 2.25
C GLU A 328 9.45 11.63 3.51
N GLY A 329 8.63 12.65 3.54
CA GLY A 329 7.69 12.88 4.64
C GLY A 329 6.37 13.40 4.12
N GLN A 330 5.29 13.04 4.80
CA GLN A 330 3.94 13.49 4.48
C GLN A 330 3.12 13.70 5.74
N ILE A 331 2.19 14.65 5.67
CA ILE A 331 1.16 14.89 6.68
C ILE A 331 -0.18 14.81 5.98
N GLU A 332 -1.10 14.07 6.55
CA GLU A 332 -2.40 13.76 6.00
C GLU A 332 -3.50 14.08 7.01
N LEU A 333 -4.46 14.90 6.61
CA LEU A 333 -5.68 15.16 7.35
C LEU A 333 -6.79 14.27 6.80
N ARG A 334 -7.28 13.36 7.62
CA ARG A 334 -8.42 12.46 7.31
C ARG A 334 -9.66 12.97 8.01
N GLN A 335 -10.74 13.22 7.27
CA GLN A 335 -12.00 13.68 7.82
C GLN A 335 -13.12 12.70 7.47
N HIS A 336 -13.72 12.09 8.49
CA HIS A 336 -14.98 11.38 8.35
C HIS A 336 -16.10 12.38 8.12
N ILE A 337 -16.88 12.22 7.05
CA ILE A 337 -17.95 13.16 6.69
C ILE A 337 -19.31 12.60 7.10
N TRP A 338 -19.67 11.43 6.61
CA TRP A 338 -21.01 10.87 6.83
C TRP A 338 -21.06 9.37 6.57
N LYS A 339 -21.63 8.61 7.50
CA LYS A 339 -21.76 7.13 7.43
C LYS A 339 -20.41 6.45 7.18
N ARG A 340 -20.18 6.01 5.94
CA ARG A 340 -18.96 5.30 5.49
C ARG A 340 -18.04 6.18 4.64
N ASN A 341 -18.34 7.47 4.56
CA ASN A 341 -17.66 8.38 3.64
C ASN A 341 -16.71 9.30 4.38
N GLY A 342 -15.53 9.47 3.86
CA GLY A 342 -14.51 10.39 4.33
C GLY A 342 -13.75 11.03 3.18
N ILE A 343 -13.06 12.10 3.50
CA ILE A 343 -12.13 12.78 2.59
C ILE A 343 -10.77 12.91 3.26
N VAL A 344 -9.77 13.06 2.43
CA VAL A 344 -8.38 13.19 2.85
C VAL A 344 -7.73 14.30 2.05
N ALA A 345 -6.88 15.07 2.71
CA ALA A 345 -5.95 15.98 2.05
C ALA A 345 -4.55 15.77 2.64
N TRP A 346 -3.53 15.85 1.82
CA TRP A 346 -2.15 15.71 2.29
C TRP A 346 -1.21 16.68 1.62
N ILE A 347 -0.14 16.94 2.33
CA ILE A 347 1.06 17.60 1.84
C ILE A 347 2.27 16.76 2.24
N GLY A 348 3.29 16.79 1.42
CA GLY A 348 4.53 16.06 1.66
C GLY A 348 5.67 16.58 0.80
N ALA A 349 6.82 16.04 1.06
CA ALA A 349 8.03 16.34 0.30
C ALA A 349 8.99 15.16 0.38
N GLY A 350 9.81 14.98 -0.65
CA GLY A 350 10.85 13.96 -0.69
C GLY A 350 12.03 14.38 -1.55
N THR A 351 13.12 13.67 -1.39
CA THR A 351 14.33 13.85 -2.20
C THR A 351 15.15 12.58 -2.28
N VAL A 352 15.92 12.46 -3.34
CA VAL A 352 16.95 11.42 -3.48
C VAL A 352 18.31 12.07 -3.59
N PHE A 353 19.35 11.41 -3.10
CA PHE A 353 20.71 11.95 -3.11
C PHE A 353 21.77 10.83 -2.97
N ASN A 354 22.96 11.06 -3.49
CA ASN A 354 24.06 10.11 -3.40
C ASN A 354 24.96 10.32 -2.17
N LYS A 355 24.96 11.53 -1.59
CA LYS A 355 25.74 11.91 -0.39
C LYS A 355 24.95 12.92 0.42
N PHE A 356 25.08 12.89 1.74
CA PHE A 356 24.43 13.88 2.62
C PHE A 356 24.86 15.32 2.32
N SER A 357 26.11 15.52 1.90
CA SER A 357 26.62 16.82 1.46
C SER A 357 26.00 17.33 0.14
N ALA A 358 25.34 16.46 -0.62
CA ALA A 358 24.64 16.81 -1.86
C ALA A 358 23.17 17.19 -1.64
N LEU A 359 22.69 17.17 -0.41
CA LEU A 359 21.34 17.66 -0.09
C LEU A 359 21.22 19.14 -0.44
N ARG A 360 20.17 19.48 -1.22
CA ARG A 360 19.87 20.86 -1.64
C ARG A 360 18.37 21.08 -1.57
N VAL A 361 17.96 22.22 -1.08
CA VAL A 361 16.52 22.59 -0.98
C VAL A 361 15.86 22.63 -2.36
N ASN A 362 16.57 23.05 -3.39
CA ASN A 362 16.05 23.10 -4.77
C ASN A 362 15.87 21.71 -5.42
N ARG A 363 16.35 20.64 -4.78
CA ARG A 363 16.15 19.23 -5.16
C ARG A 363 15.05 18.55 -4.36
N VAL A 364 14.38 19.27 -3.50
CA VAL A 364 13.18 18.75 -2.80
C VAL A 364 12.01 18.74 -3.75
N LEU A 365 11.36 17.61 -3.82
CA LEU A 365 10.18 17.32 -4.65
C LEU A 365 8.93 17.49 -3.77
N PRO A 366 8.04 18.46 -4.03
CA PRO A 366 6.82 18.63 -3.30
C PRO A 366 5.81 17.55 -3.70
N ASN A 367 4.95 17.17 -2.77
CA ASN A 367 3.81 16.28 -3.01
C ASN A 367 2.59 16.79 -2.26
N TYR A 368 1.45 16.84 -2.91
CA TYR A 368 0.19 17.21 -2.28
C TYR A 368 -0.97 16.56 -3.04
N GLY A 369 -2.12 16.48 -2.42
CA GLY A 369 -3.27 15.90 -3.08
C GLY A 369 -4.49 15.81 -2.19
N ILE A 370 -5.54 15.27 -2.78
CA ILE A 370 -6.83 15.03 -2.14
C ILE A 370 -7.28 13.62 -2.42
N GLY A 371 -8.08 13.07 -1.52
CA GLY A 371 -8.61 11.72 -1.68
C GLY A 371 -9.97 11.54 -1.06
N TYR A 372 -10.64 10.51 -1.54
CA TYR A 372 -11.91 10.04 -1.02
C TYR A 372 -11.73 8.68 -0.35
N ARG A 373 -12.47 8.46 0.73
CA ARG A 373 -12.48 7.21 1.50
C ARG A 373 -13.89 6.68 1.60
N TRP A 374 -14.02 5.40 1.30
CA TRP A 374 -15.26 4.67 1.54
C TRP A 374 -14.97 3.45 2.39
N GLU A 375 -15.46 3.45 3.63
CA GLU A 375 -15.34 2.33 4.54
C GLU A 375 -16.27 1.21 4.11
N PHE A 376 -15.77 0.26 3.31
CA PHE A 376 -16.58 -0.85 2.85
C PHE A 376 -16.71 -1.95 3.91
N LYS A 377 -15.73 -2.12 4.78
CA LYS A 377 -15.71 -2.95 5.99
C LYS A 377 -15.09 -2.16 7.13
N LYS A 378 -15.46 -2.45 8.38
CA LYS A 378 -14.91 -1.78 9.57
C LYS A 378 -13.38 -1.77 9.51
N ASN A 379 -12.80 -0.58 9.58
CA ASN A 379 -11.36 -0.31 9.50
C ASN A 379 -10.69 -0.72 8.18
N VAL A 380 -11.46 -0.90 7.11
CA VAL A 380 -10.93 -1.17 5.76
C VAL A 380 -11.58 -0.22 4.77
N ASN A 381 -10.79 0.69 4.25
CA ASN A 381 -11.22 1.74 3.34
C ASN A 381 -10.88 1.40 1.88
N VAL A 382 -11.80 1.68 0.99
CA VAL A 382 -11.51 1.92 -0.43
C VAL A 382 -10.99 3.34 -0.53
N ARG A 383 -9.88 3.52 -1.20
CA ARG A 383 -9.14 4.76 -1.33
C ARG A 383 -9.09 5.21 -2.78
N LEU A 384 -9.51 6.44 -3.02
CA LEU A 384 -9.35 7.13 -4.29
C LEU A 384 -8.53 8.38 -4.01
N ASP A 385 -7.33 8.46 -4.54
CA ASP A 385 -6.42 9.58 -4.36
C ASP A 385 -6.05 10.22 -5.69
N TYR A 386 -5.89 11.53 -5.69
CA TYR A 386 -5.28 12.25 -6.80
C TYR A 386 -4.12 13.09 -6.25
N GLY A 387 -2.91 12.69 -6.60
CA GLY A 387 -1.68 13.32 -6.15
C GLY A 387 -1.04 14.18 -7.21
N PHE A 388 -0.39 15.26 -6.76
CA PHE A 388 0.34 16.21 -7.57
C PHE A 388 1.80 16.28 -7.13
N GLY A 389 2.68 16.46 -8.09
CA GLY A 389 4.11 16.62 -7.90
C GLY A 389 4.69 17.77 -8.71
N LYS A 390 6.01 17.84 -8.73
CA LYS A 390 6.77 18.84 -9.49
C LYS A 390 6.59 18.64 -11.00
N ASN A 391 6.68 19.72 -11.77
CA ASN A 391 6.68 19.72 -13.24
C ASN A 391 5.44 19.04 -13.87
N GLY A 392 4.26 19.23 -13.26
CA GLY A 392 3.02 18.67 -13.78
C GLY A 392 2.85 17.17 -13.58
N GLN A 393 3.75 16.52 -12.86
CA GLN A 393 3.57 15.12 -12.48
C GLN A 393 2.33 14.98 -11.61
N SER A 394 1.47 14.06 -11.96
CA SER A 394 0.26 13.79 -11.20
C SER A 394 -0.20 12.35 -11.45
N GLY A 395 -1.00 11.82 -10.54
CA GLY A 395 -1.52 10.47 -10.67
C GLY A 395 -2.79 10.24 -9.91
N PHE A 396 -3.68 9.49 -10.52
CA PHE A 396 -4.85 8.93 -9.89
C PHE A 396 -4.50 7.55 -9.34
N LEU A 397 -4.94 7.27 -8.12
CA LEU A 397 -4.68 6.03 -7.42
C LEU A 397 -6.00 5.49 -6.86
N PHE A 398 -6.26 4.24 -7.16
CA PHE A 398 -7.35 3.48 -6.57
C PHE A 398 -6.76 2.28 -5.82
N ASN A 399 -7.01 2.19 -4.52
CA ASN A 399 -6.42 1.16 -3.68
C ASN A 399 -7.32 0.80 -2.50
N ILE A 400 -6.97 -0.24 -1.76
CA ILE A 400 -7.63 -0.68 -0.53
C ILE A 400 -6.69 -0.40 0.65
N ASN A 401 -7.25 -0.05 1.80
CA ASN A 401 -6.59 0.43 3.01
C ASN A 401 -6.01 1.85 2.90
N GLU A 402 -5.54 2.38 4.03
CA GLU A 402 -4.93 3.70 4.07
C GLU A 402 -3.51 3.69 3.48
N ALA A 403 -2.98 4.88 3.20
CA ALA A 403 -1.64 5.04 2.63
C ALA A 403 -0.55 4.65 3.65
N PHE A 404 -0.80 4.91 4.94
CA PHE A 404 0.11 4.57 6.04
C PHE A 404 -0.64 4.50 7.37
#